data_296389cc6a7765041fa4009ebc53265b
#
_entry.id   296389cc6a7765041fa4009ebc53265b
#
_cell.length_a   1.000
_cell.length_b   1.000
_cell.length_c   1.000
_cell.angle_alpha   90.00
_cell.angle_beta   90.00
_cell.angle_gamma   90.00
#
_symmetry.space_group_name_H-M   'P 1'
#
loop_
_entity.id
_entity.type
_entity.pdbx_description
1 polymer ?
#
loop_
_entity_poly.entity_id
_entity_poly.type
_entity_poly.pdbx_seq_one_letter_code
_entity_poly.pdbx_strand_id
1 'polypeptide(L)'
;MAKVQTLSGQWFEPDLPGRLLKIAGDIREAGGRAFLVGGWVRDALLGRSCRDYDVEVYDMAQDALVPILSKYGRTNLVGKAFGVIHLAMKGLSLDFSFPRTESKVGYGHRGFVVHTDEKLSFKEAALRRDFTINAMGMELPELTLCDPYGGIDDLKAHTLRHVGPAFAEDSLRILRGVQFASRFGCTLAPETVELCRTLSLDDLSIERLFEEFKKWLLKPGRPSLGLRAFLDIRLDGYFPEIRPFEGSWEALGGILDKMAELRDLNEGGAAPLTDSQKMEFAFAALLAGSAGTSLKFLERITNEVHLLKVVPPLLETFCTLDSAIVHDAPALRRLAVKLGGLKLLCLLVKCAPRGFYACESTGGTDFATTQNSNFATAQNSDFATLQNTDFAAVLDAKAREYGLLEVAPQPYLTGKMLLDLGQKPGKQLGEIIKASFELQLDGKITSAEEAIAWARGVI
;
A
#
# COMPACT_ATOMS: atom_id res chain seq x y z
N MET A 1 -13.53 25.91 -23.47
CA MET A 1 -12.93 24.78 -22.76
C MET A 1 -14.04 23.78 -22.47
N ALA A 2 -13.76 22.50 -22.65
CA ALA A 2 -14.73 21.45 -22.44
C ALA A 2 -15.01 21.28 -20.93
N LYS A 3 -16.27 21.20 -20.53
CA LYS A 3 -16.70 21.11 -19.12
C LYS A 3 -17.48 19.84 -18.89
N VAL A 4 -17.24 19.21 -17.77
CA VAL A 4 -17.98 18.03 -17.29
C VAL A 4 -18.77 18.44 -16.06
N GLN A 5 -20.05 18.10 -16.02
CA GLN A 5 -20.85 18.30 -14.81
C GLN A 5 -20.53 17.19 -13.81
N THR A 6 -20.03 17.60 -12.63
CA THR A 6 -19.72 16.66 -11.54
C THR A 6 -21.00 16.13 -10.90
N LEU A 7 -20.88 15.11 -10.08
CA LEU A 7 -22.00 14.57 -9.30
C LEU A 7 -22.64 15.59 -8.34
N SER A 8 -21.87 16.58 -7.87
CA SER A 8 -22.37 17.68 -7.05
C SER A 8 -23.09 18.77 -7.86
N GLY A 9 -23.20 18.60 -9.18
CA GLY A 9 -23.80 19.58 -10.09
C GLY A 9 -22.89 20.75 -10.47
N GLN A 10 -21.66 20.79 -9.95
CA GLN A 10 -20.68 21.81 -10.30
C GLN A 10 -20.05 21.51 -11.66
N TRP A 11 -19.70 22.57 -12.40
CA TRP A 11 -18.94 22.42 -13.63
C TRP A 11 -17.46 22.27 -13.32
N PHE A 12 -16.91 21.15 -13.71
CA PHE A 12 -15.48 20.83 -13.63
C PHE A 12 -14.86 20.97 -15.01
N GLU A 13 -13.73 21.67 -15.09
CA GLU A 13 -12.92 21.74 -16.31
C GLU A 13 -11.77 20.73 -16.17
N PRO A 14 -11.91 19.53 -16.76
CA PRO A 14 -10.83 18.57 -16.74
C PRO A 14 -9.64 19.08 -17.54
N ASP A 15 -8.43 18.80 -17.06
CA ASP A 15 -7.19 19.07 -17.79
C ASP A 15 -7.10 18.12 -18.99
N LEU A 16 -7.85 18.43 -20.06
CA LEU A 16 -7.85 17.68 -21.30
C LEU A 16 -6.89 18.32 -22.29
N PRO A 17 -5.86 17.57 -22.72
CA PRO A 17 -4.93 18.09 -23.73
C PRO A 17 -5.67 18.44 -25.03
N GLY A 18 -5.52 19.67 -25.51
CA GLY A 18 -6.13 20.09 -26.78
C GLY A 18 -5.71 19.23 -27.98
N ARG A 19 -4.53 18.57 -27.89
CA ARG A 19 -4.06 17.59 -28.88
C ARG A 19 -4.93 16.32 -28.87
N LEU A 20 -5.38 15.86 -27.70
CA LEU A 20 -6.28 14.70 -27.61
C LEU A 20 -7.62 14.99 -28.29
N LEU A 21 -8.19 16.18 -28.03
CA LEU A 21 -9.45 16.60 -28.68
C LEU A 21 -9.30 16.71 -30.21
N LYS A 22 -8.15 17.19 -30.67
CA LYS A 22 -7.85 17.27 -32.10
C LYS A 22 -7.71 15.87 -32.74
N ILE A 23 -7.02 14.96 -32.06
CA ILE A 23 -6.90 13.55 -32.50
C ILE A 23 -8.30 12.90 -32.61
N ALA A 24 -9.15 13.13 -31.60
CA ALA A 24 -10.51 12.62 -31.61
C ALA A 24 -11.35 13.21 -32.76
N GLY A 25 -11.13 14.48 -33.09
CA GLY A 25 -11.73 15.12 -34.29
C GLY A 25 -11.31 14.42 -35.60
N ASP A 26 -10.00 14.20 -35.77
CA ASP A 26 -9.46 13.51 -36.97
C ASP A 26 -9.99 12.05 -37.07
N ILE A 27 -10.14 11.35 -35.94
CA ILE A 27 -10.72 10.01 -35.88
C ILE A 27 -12.17 10.05 -36.36
N ARG A 28 -12.96 11.02 -35.90
CA ARG A 28 -14.34 11.19 -36.29
C ARG A 28 -14.51 11.55 -37.77
N GLU A 29 -13.68 12.43 -38.28
CA GLU A 29 -13.67 12.78 -39.73
C GLU A 29 -13.36 11.58 -40.60
N ALA A 30 -12.60 10.61 -40.08
CA ALA A 30 -12.30 9.34 -40.74
C ALA A 30 -13.35 8.25 -40.48
N GLY A 31 -14.50 8.57 -39.84
CA GLY A 31 -15.61 7.66 -39.60
C GLY A 31 -15.55 6.85 -38.30
N GLY A 32 -14.51 7.06 -37.46
CA GLY A 32 -14.39 6.39 -36.15
C GLY A 32 -14.96 7.22 -35.00
N ARG A 33 -15.04 6.61 -33.82
CA ARG A 33 -15.48 7.25 -32.56
C ARG A 33 -14.46 6.98 -31.49
N ALA A 34 -14.09 8.00 -30.73
CA ALA A 34 -13.10 7.91 -29.65
C ALA A 34 -13.76 8.18 -28.28
N PHE A 35 -13.53 7.30 -27.32
CA PHE A 35 -14.03 7.43 -25.94
C PHE A 35 -12.89 7.44 -24.96
N LEU A 36 -12.86 8.42 -24.06
CA LEU A 36 -12.14 8.25 -22.80
C LEU A 36 -12.90 7.27 -21.93
N VAL A 37 -12.17 6.34 -21.29
CA VAL A 37 -12.80 5.23 -20.57
C VAL A 37 -12.19 5.00 -19.19
N GLY A 38 -12.88 4.22 -18.37
CA GLY A 38 -12.37 3.74 -17.09
C GLY A 38 -12.20 4.82 -16.03
N GLY A 39 -11.03 4.84 -15.39
CA GLY A 39 -10.76 5.68 -14.23
C GLY A 39 -10.89 7.17 -14.48
N TRP A 40 -10.56 7.63 -15.67
CA TRP A 40 -10.63 9.05 -16.02
C TRP A 40 -12.05 9.60 -15.91
N VAL A 41 -13.04 8.88 -16.43
CA VAL A 41 -14.47 9.32 -16.43
C VAL A 41 -14.98 9.41 -15.00
N ARG A 42 -14.74 8.39 -14.19
CA ARG A 42 -15.10 8.37 -12.77
C ARG A 42 -14.46 9.55 -12.02
N ASP A 43 -13.16 9.78 -12.21
CA ASP A 43 -12.43 10.80 -11.49
C ASP A 43 -12.90 12.21 -11.92
N ALA A 44 -13.21 12.42 -13.21
CA ALA A 44 -13.81 13.67 -13.71
C ALA A 44 -15.19 13.93 -13.09
N LEU A 45 -16.05 12.92 -12.97
CA LEU A 45 -17.36 13.02 -12.31
C LEU A 45 -17.23 13.35 -10.82
N LEU A 46 -16.15 12.93 -10.18
CA LEU A 46 -15.81 13.28 -8.80
C LEU A 46 -15.09 14.64 -8.66
N GLY A 47 -14.90 15.38 -9.76
CA GLY A 47 -14.17 16.65 -9.75
C GLY A 47 -12.67 16.49 -9.48
N ARG A 48 -12.08 15.35 -9.80
CA ARG A 48 -10.66 15.04 -9.60
C ARG A 48 -9.93 15.07 -10.94
N SER A 49 -8.76 15.69 -10.97
CA SER A 49 -7.88 15.63 -12.14
C SER A 49 -7.24 14.26 -12.28
N CYS A 50 -7.29 13.72 -13.50
CA CYS A 50 -6.61 12.48 -13.88
C CYS A 50 -5.81 12.74 -15.15
N ARG A 51 -4.55 12.30 -15.20
CA ARG A 51 -3.66 12.42 -16.36
C ARG A 51 -3.42 11.10 -17.08
N ASP A 52 -4.16 10.08 -16.70
CA ASP A 52 -4.12 8.76 -17.31
C ASP A 52 -5.26 8.68 -18.34
N TYR A 53 -4.91 8.79 -19.61
CA TYR A 53 -5.87 8.91 -20.71
C TYR A 53 -5.93 7.61 -21.49
N ASP A 54 -6.83 6.72 -21.08
CA ASP A 54 -7.18 5.52 -21.84
C ASP A 54 -8.24 5.87 -22.89
N VAL A 55 -7.91 5.71 -24.17
CA VAL A 55 -8.83 5.99 -25.29
C VAL A 55 -9.22 4.68 -25.97
N GLU A 56 -10.51 4.41 -26.04
CA GLU A 56 -11.05 3.27 -26.79
C GLU A 56 -11.67 3.77 -28.09
N VAL A 57 -11.25 3.20 -29.24
CA VAL A 57 -11.65 3.67 -30.60
C VAL A 57 -12.57 2.63 -31.22
N TYR A 58 -13.74 3.07 -31.64
CA TYR A 58 -14.82 2.29 -32.25
C TYR A 58 -14.99 2.61 -33.71
N ASP A 59 -15.63 1.71 -34.46
CA ASP A 59 -15.97 1.87 -35.88
C ASP A 59 -14.75 2.15 -36.77
N MET A 60 -13.55 1.75 -36.35
CA MET A 60 -12.30 1.99 -37.06
C MET A 60 -11.30 0.85 -36.86
N ALA A 61 -10.75 0.33 -37.93
CA ALA A 61 -9.70 -0.67 -37.89
C ALA A 61 -8.36 -0.10 -37.47
N GLN A 62 -7.49 -0.92 -36.88
CA GLN A 62 -6.17 -0.53 -36.41
C GLN A 62 -5.32 0.11 -37.53
N ASP A 63 -5.36 -0.46 -38.74
CA ASP A 63 -4.59 0.02 -39.87
C ASP A 63 -5.04 1.41 -40.35
N ALA A 64 -6.29 1.80 -40.10
CA ALA A 64 -6.80 3.13 -40.38
C ALA A 64 -6.43 4.13 -39.28
N LEU A 65 -6.34 3.68 -38.02
CA LEU A 65 -6.01 4.54 -36.89
C LEU A 65 -4.53 4.94 -36.84
N VAL A 66 -3.61 4.01 -37.13
CA VAL A 66 -2.16 4.24 -37.08
C VAL A 66 -1.70 5.45 -37.89
N PRO A 67 -2.12 5.65 -39.17
CA PRO A 67 -1.77 6.83 -39.96
C PRO A 67 -2.26 8.13 -39.34
N ILE A 68 -3.43 8.14 -38.69
CA ILE A 68 -3.97 9.32 -38.01
C ILE A 68 -3.08 9.69 -36.83
N LEU A 69 -2.78 8.72 -35.96
CA LEU A 69 -1.96 8.94 -34.76
C LEU A 69 -0.53 9.35 -35.11
N SER A 70 0.04 8.80 -36.19
CA SER A 70 1.42 9.09 -36.63
C SER A 70 1.63 10.54 -37.05
N LYS A 71 0.57 11.29 -37.36
CA LYS A 71 0.65 12.75 -37.61
C LYS A 71 1.02 13.55 -36.35
N TYR A 72 0.76 12.99 -35.16
CA TYR A 72 0.90 13.68 -33.88
C TYR A 72 2.16 13.29 -33.10
N GLY A 73 2.68 12.08 -33.33
CA GLY A 73 3.84 11.61 -32.61
C GLY A 73 4.29 10.21 -33.02
N ARG A 74 5.18 9.65 -32.20
CA ARG A 74 5.68 8.28 -32.42
C ARG A 74 4.67 7.26 -31.88
N THR A 75 4.23 6.38 -32.77
CA THR A 75 3.36 5.27 -32.42
C THR A 75 4.17 4.00 -32.17
N ASN A 76 3.88 3.29 -31.09
CA ASN A 76 4.39 1.95 -30.80
C ASN A 76 3.23 1.00 -30.55
N LEU A 77 3.23 -0.15 -31.20
CA LEU A 77 2.30 -1.25 -30.89
C LEU A 77 2.82 -1.95 -29.64
N VAL A 78 2.15 -1.74 -28.53
CA VAL A 78 2.46 -2.41 -27.26
C VAL A 78 1.61 -3.67 -27.17
N GLY A 79 2.29 -4.84 -27.19
CA GLY A 79 1.60 -6.13 -27.09
C GLY A 79 0.79 -6.47 -28.34
N LYS A 80 1.41 -7.09 -29.35
CA LYS A 80 0.74 -7.57 -30.57
C LYS A 80 -0.55 -8.37 -30.32
N ALA A 81 -0.69 -8.95 -29.12
CA ALA A 81 -1.86 -9.74 -28.71
C ALA A 81 -3.02 -8.90 -28.13
N PHE A 82 -2.77 -7.63 -27.71
CA PHE A 82 -3.77 -6.83 -26.99
C PHE A 82 -4.29 -5.62 -27.77
N GLY A 83 -3.73 -5.33 -28.94
CA GLY A 83 -4.22 -4.27 -29.84
C GLY A 83 -4.13 -2.85 -29.22
N VAL A 84 -3.14 -2.58 -28.35
CA VAL A 84 -2.93 -1.24 -27.77
C VAL A 84 -1.87 -0.48 -28.58
N ILE A 85 -2.22 0.71 -29.02
CA ILE A 85 -1.31 1.63 -29.70
C ILE A 85 -0.91 2.73 -28.71
N HIS A 86 0.35 2.73 -28.34
CA HIS A 86 0.93 3.79 -27.52
C HIS A 86 1.38 4.96 -28.41
N LEU A 87 0.86 6.15 -28.18
CA LEU A 87 1.25 7.38 -28.84
C LEU A 87 2.08 8.25 -27.91
N ALA A 88 3.37 8.38 -28.20
CA ALA A 88 4.27 9.27 -27.48
C ALA A 88 4.41 10.63 -28.21
N MET A 89 4.08 11.70 -27.48
CA MET A 89 4.22 13.10 -27.93
C MET A 89 5.07 13.88 -26.93
N LYS A 90 5.57 15.04 -27.30
CA LYS A 90 6.32 15.90 -26.38
C LYS A 90 5.42 16.32 -25.18
N GLY A 91 5.73 15.76 -24.00
CA GLY A 91 5.03 16.06 -22.74
C GLY A 91 3.66 15.39 -22.60
N LEU A 92 3.28 14.46 -23.46
CA LEU A 92 2.01 13.73 -23.39
C LEU A 92 2.17 12.31 -23.96
N SER A 93 1.60 11.36 -23.24
CA SER A 93 1.51 9.95 -23.66
C SER A 93 0.06 9.50 -23.62
N LEU A 94 -0.41 8.82 -24.65
CA LEU A 94 -1.78 8.35 -24.77
C LEU A 94 -1.78 6.89 -25.20
N ASP A 95 -2.69 6.11 -24.63
CA ASP A 95 -2.93 4.71 -24.99
C ASP A 95 -4.27 4.61 -25.72
N PHE A 96 -4.20 4.08 -26.96
CA PHE A 96 -5.37 3.82 -27.78
C PHE A 96 -5.60 2.33 -27.86
N SER A 97 -6.81 1.90 -27.52
CA SER A 97 -7.26 0.50 -27.57
C SER A 97 -8.49 0.36 -28.44
N PHE A 98 -8.83 -0.87 -28.77
CA PHE A 98 -10.02 -1.19 -29.53
C PHE A 98 -11.02 -1.95 -28.64
N PRO A 99 -12.32 -1.87 -28.95
CA PRO A 99 -13.31 -2.70 -28.32
C PRO A 99 -12.97 -4.17 -28.55
N ARG A 100 -13.11 -4.97 -27.52
CA ARG A 100 -12.73 -6.37 -27.54
C ARG A 100 -13.62 -7.22 -26.66
N THR A 101 -13.75 -8.47 -27.01
CA THR A 101 -14.24 -9.52 -26.13
C THR A 101 -13.05 -10.33 -25.60
N GLU A 102 -13.15 -10.76 -24.36
CA GLU A 102 -12.16 -11.62 -23.71
C GLU A 102 -12.84 -12.94 -23.39
N SER A 103 -12.21 -14.07 -23.74
CA SER A 103 -12.68 -15.40 -23.38
C SER A 103 -11.59 -16.14 -22.63
N LYS A 104 -11.90 -16.65 -21.44
CA LYS A 104 -10.95 -17.43 -20.64
C LYS A 104 -10.87 -18.84 -21.22
N VAL A 105 -9.72 -19.22 -21.79
CA VAL A 105 -9.45 -20.53 -22.40
C VAL A 105 -8.44 -21.34 -21.59
N GLY A 106 -7.81 -20.75 -20.56
CA GLY A 106 -6.76 -21.39 -19.75
C GLY A 106 -6.62 -20.78 -18.36
N TYR A 107 -5.64 -21.26 -17.61
CA TYR A 107 -5.33 -20.77 -16.26
C TYR A 107 -4.49 -19.49 -16.29
N GLY A 108 -4.77 -18.58 -15.33
CA GLY A 108 -4.03 -17.34 -15.14
C GLY A 108 -4.29 -16.28 -16.22
N HIS A 109 -3.54 -15.18 -16.16
CA HIS A 109 -3.71 -14.04 -17.08
C HIS A 109 -3.29 -14.33 -18.54
N ARG A 110 -2.52 -15.38 -18.79
CA ARG A 110 -2.16 -15.84 -20.15
C ARG A 110 -3.24 -16.74 -20.79
N GLY A 111 -4.25 -17.10 -20.02
CA GLY A 111 -5.36 -17.95 -20.48
C GLY A 111 -6.50 -17.19 -21.17
N PHE A 112 -6.35 -15.90 -21.45
CA PHE A 112 -7.36 -15.12 -22.16
C PHE A 112 -7.04 -15.08 -23.66
N VAL A 113 -8.03 -15.41 -24.47
CA VAL A 113 -8.03 -15.11 -25.90
C VAL A 113 -8.78 -13.80 -26.07
N VAL A 114 -8.10 -12.83 -26.64
CA VAL A 114 -8.64 -11.48 -26.90
C VAL A 114 -9.02 -11.40 -28.38
N HIS A 115 -10.27 -11.12 -28.63
CA HIS A 115 -10.77 -10.83 -29.98
C HIS A 115 -11.18 -9.35 -30.05
N THR A 116 -10.42 -8.56 -30.81
CA THR A 116 -10.82 -7.18 -31.13
C THR A 116 -11.93 -7.20 -32.15
N ASP A 117 -13.01 -6.50 -31.91
CA ASP A 117 -14.12 -6.31 -32.85
C ASP A 117 -14.54 -4.84 -32.82
N GLU A 118 -14.15 -4.11 -33.83
CA GLU A 118 -14.43 -2.70 -34.02
C GLU A 118 -15.92 -2.34 -34.10
N LYS A 119 -16.77 -3.34 -34.38
CA LYS A 119 -18.22 -3.19 -34.52
C LYS A 119 -18.99 -3.36 -33.21
N LEU A 120 -18.32 -3.75 -32.13
CA LEU A 120 -18.94 -3.80 -30.81
C LEU A 120 -19.46 -2.42 -30.42
N SER A 121 -20.67 -2.36 -29.91
CA SER A 121 -21.16 -1.17 -29.24
C SER A 121 -20.37 -0.87 -27.96
N PHE A 122 -20.35 0.39 -27.53
CA PHE A 122 -19.74 0.76 -26.24
C PHE A 122 -20.29 -0.07 -25.08
N LYS A 123 -21.62 -0.37 -25.09
CA LYS A 123 -22.26 -1.18 -24.06
C LYS A 123 -21.71 -2.60 -24.01
N GLU A 124 -21.56 -3.26 -25.16
CA GLU A 124 -21.02 -4.62 -25.25
C GLU A 124 -19.54 -4.67 -24.81
N ALA A 125 -18.74 -3.72 -25.27
CA ALA A 125 -17.33 -3.63 -24.87
C ALA A 125 -17.16 -3.35 -23.38
N ALA A 126 -18.03 -2.53 -22.79
CA ALA A 126 -17.98 -2.20 -21.37
C ALA A 126 -18.41 -3.36 -20.44
N LEU A 127 -19.12 -4.38 -20.96
CA LEU A 127 -19.56 -5.54 -20.17
C LEU A 127 -18.40 -6.33 -19.54
N ARG A 128 -17.21 -6.31 -20.16
CA ARG A 128 -16.01 -6.98 -19.65
C ARG A 128 -15.32 -6.24 -18.49
N ARG A 129 -15.75 -5.01 -18.16
CA ARG A 129 -15.15 -4.21 -17.10
C ARG A 129 -15.52 -4.76 -15.73
N ASP A 130 -14.75 -4.35 -14.72
CA ASP A 130 -14.91 -4.83 -13.34
C ASP A 130 -16.18 -4.28 -12.67
N PHE A 131 -16.27 -2.97 -12.49
CA PHE A 131 -17.34 -2.30 -11.75
C PHE A 131 -18.05 -1.26 -12.63
N THR A 132 -19.33 -1.05 -12.37
CA THR A 132 -20.18 -0.07 -13.08
C THR A 132 -19.55 1.33 -13.08
N ILE A 133 -18.95 1.75 -11.97
CA ILE A 133 -18.26 3.05 -11.85
C ILE A 133 -17.04 3.21 -12.78
N ASN A 134 -16.51 2.12 -13.31
CA ASN A 134 -15.40 2.09 -14.27
C ASN A 134 -15.89 1.69 -15.70
N ALA A 135 -17.18 1.40 -15.86
CA ALA A 135 -17.78 0.98 -17.13
C ALA A 135 -18.42 2.16 -17.91
N MET A 136 -18.20 3.37 -17.44
CA MET A 136 -18.59 4.60 -18.10
C MET A 136 -17.58 5.01 -19.16
N GLY A 137 -18.03 5.76 -20.17
CA GLY A 137 -17.21 6.37 -21.21
C GLY A 137 -17.58 7.83 -21.44
N MET A 138 -16.63 8.60 -21.97
CA MET A 138 -16.84 9.97 -22.40
C MET A 138 -16.46 10.10 -23.86
N GLU A 139 -17.44 10.25 -24.73
CA GLU A 139 -17.22 10.37 -26.18
C GLU A 139 -16.59 11.72 -26.51
N LEU A 140 -15.52 11.68 -27.26
CA LEU A 140 -14.73 12.84 -27.69
C LEU A 140 -15.08 13.20 -29.14
N PRO A 141 -14.96 14.48 -29.50
CA PRO A 141 -14.50 15.61 -28.68
C PRO A 141 -15.58 16.33 -27.90
N GLU A 142 -16.86 15.97 -28.04
CA GLU A 142 -18.01 16.67 -27.42
C GLU A 142 -18.16 16.45 -25.93
N LEU A 143 -17.46 15.50 -25.35
CA LEU A 143 -17.58 15.06 -23.95
C LEU A 143 -19.00 14.54 -23.61
N THR A 144 -19.58 13.76 -24.51
CA THR A 144 -20.87 13.11 -24.26
C THR A 144 -20.67 11.89 -23.36
N LEU A 145 -21.30 11.91 -22.19
CA LEU A 145 -21.22 10.82 -21.22
C LEU A 145 -22.04 9.61 -21.66
N CYS A 146 -21.42 8.44 -21.63
CA CYS A 146 -22.04 7.15 -21.92
C CYS A 146 -21.97 6.26 -20.67
N ASP A 147 -23.12 5.94 -20.08
CA ASP A 147 -23.26 5.14 -18.87
C ASP A 147 -24.29 4.03 -19.04
N PRO A 148 -23.93 2.92 -19.74
CA PRO A 148 -24.90 1.87 -20.06
C PRO A 148 -25.26 0.98 -18.86
N TYR A 149 -24.55 1.07 -17.73
CA TYR A 149 -24.71 0.16 -16.58
C TYR A 149 -25.01 0.88 -15.28
N GLY A 150 -25.35 2.18 -15.29
CA GLY A 150 -25.75 2.93 -14.13
C GLY A 150 -24.60 3.27 -13.16
N GLY A 151 -23.39 3.43 -13.71
CA GLY A 151 -22.21 3.75 -12.93
C GLY A 151 -22.30 5.09 -12.20
N ILE A 152 -23.03 6.08 -12.74
CA ILE A 152 -23.30 7.38 -12.10
C ILE A 152 -24.08 7.17 -10.80
N ASP A 153 -25.14 6.37 -10.84
CA ASP A 153 -26.01 6.16 -9.67
C ASP A 153 -25.27 5.34 -8.60
N ASP A 154 -24.51 4.32 -9.00
CA ASP A 154 -23.65 3.56 -8.09
C ASP A 154 -22.55 4.45 -7.48
N LEU A 155 -21.97 5.37 -8.26
CA LEU A 155 -20.96 6.31 -7.77
C LEU A 155 -21.55 7.30 -6.74
N LYS A 156 -22.78 7.82 -6.97
CA LYS A 156 -23.52 8.65 -6.02
C LYS A 156 -23.88 7.88 -4.75
N ALA A 157 -24.26 6.61 -4.90
CA ALA A 157 -24.60 5.74 -3.78
C ALA A 157 -23.38 5.15 -3.06
N HIS A 158 -22.16 5.51 -3.47
CA HIS A 158 -20.93 4.91 -2.95
C HIS A 158 -20.95 3.38 -3.00
N THR A 159 -21.40 2.83 -4.10
CA THR A 159 -21.60 1.38 -4.29
C THR A 159 -20.65 0.83 -5.35
N LEU A 160 -20.00 -0.29 -5.06
CA LEU A 160 -19.23 -1.07 -6.02
C LEU A 160 -20.06 -2.27 -6.50
N ARG A 161 -20.64 -2.13 -7.66
CA ARG A 161 -21.42 -3.17 -8.34
C ARG A 161 -20.63 -3.72 -9.51
N HIS A 162 -20.53 -5.05 -9.63
CA HIS A 162 -19.94 -5.68 -10.80
C HIS A 162 -20.80 -5.44 -12.05
N VAL A 163 -20.19 -5.33 -13.22
CA VAL A 163 -20.93 -4.99 -14.47
C VAL A 163 -21.77 -6.15 -14.95
N GLY A 164 -21.27 -7.37 -14.86
CA GLY A 164 -21.96 -8.55 -15.36
C GLY A 164 -21.17 -9.85 -15.16
N PRO A 165 -21.61 -10.96 -15.79
CA PRO A 165 -21.02 -12.29 -15.59
C PRO A 165 -19.52 -12.38 -15.89
N ALA A 166 -19.02 -11.58 -16.83
CA ALA A 166 -17.60 -11.51 -17.17
C ALA A 166 -16.72 -11.09 -15.97
N PHE A 167 -17.31 -10.55 -14.89
CA PHE A 167 -16.57 -10.27 -13.64
C PHE A 167 -15.87 -11.51 -13.10
N ALA A 168 -16.51 -12.68 -13.18
CA ALA A 168 -15.98 -13.94 -12.67
C ALA A 168 -14.77 -14.49 -13.47
N GLU A 169 -14.50 -13.96 -14.66
CA GLU A 169 -13.40 -14.41 -15.51
C GLU A 169 -12.02 -14.03 -14.97
N ASP A 170 -11.92 -12.94 -14.19
CA ASP A 170 -10.68 -12.49 -13.57
C ASP A 170 -10.87 -12.30 -12.04
N SER A 171 -10.42 -13.26 -11.27
CA SER A 171 -10.53 -13.26 -9.81
C SER A 171 -9.76 -12.10 -9.13
N LEU A 172 -8.83 -11.43 -9.81
CA LEU A 172 -8.21 -10.20 -9.30
C LEU A 172 -9.23 -9.10 -8.99
N ARG A 173 -10.37 -9.09 -9.68
CA ARG A 173 -11.45 -8.11 -9.47
C ARG A 173 -12.00 -8.15 -8.04
N ILE A 174 -11.87 -9.28 -7.35
CA ILE A 174 -12.19 -9.40 -5.91
C ILE A 174 -11.33 -8.45 -5.09
N LEU A 175 -10.01 -8.51 -5.23
CA LEU A 175 -9.08 -7.62 -4.53
C LEU A 175 -9.16 -6.16 -5.01
N ARG A 176 -9.49 -5.96 -6.28
CA ARG A 176 -9.81 -4.61 -6.80
C ARG A 176 -11.02 -4.02 -6.10
N GLY A 177 -12.01 -4.83 -5.73
CA GLY A 177 -13.14 -4.40 -4.90
C GLY A 177 -12.70 -3.89 -3.53
N VAL A 178 -11.80 -4.59 -2.85
CA VAL A 178 -11.20 -4.17 -1.58
C VAL A 178 -10.46 -2.83 -1.73
N GLN A 179 -9.61 -2.73 -2.74
CA GLN A 179 -8.83 -1.52 -3.02
C GLN A 179 -9.73 -0.32 -3.37
N PHE A 180 -10.77 -0.52 -4.17
CA PHE A 180 -11.69 0.55 -4.54
C PHE A 180 -12.61 0.96 -3.39
N ALA A 181 -13.05 0.02 -2.54
CA ALA A 181 -13.78 0.33 -1.30
C ALA A 181 -12.97 1.31 -0.43
N SER A 182 -11.69 1.02 -0.22
CA SER A 182 -10.76 1.92 0.50
C SER A 182 -10.65 3.29 -0.18
N ARG A 183 -10.32 3.28 -1.48
CA ARG A 183 -9.92 4.48 -2.23
C ARG A 183 -11.07 5.46 -2.47
N PHE A 184 -12.28 4.95 -2.70
CA PHE A 184 -13.45 5.76 -3.08
C PHE A 184 -14.48 5.87 -1.97
N GLY A 185 -14.26 5.23 -0.84
CA GLY A 185 -15.23 5.25 0.27
C GLY A 185 -16.52 4.51 -0.06
N CYS A 186 -16.41 3.42 -0.83
CA CYS A 186 -17.56 2.65 -1.30
C CYS A 186 -17.74 1.35 -0.51
N THR A 187 -18.97 0.81 -0.55
CA THR A 187 -19.30 -0.54 -0.12
C THR A 187 -19.61 -1.43 -1.32
N LEU A 188 -19.38 -2.74 -1.19
CA LEU A 188 -19.76 -3.70 -2.24
C LEU A 188 -21.29 -3.89 -2.27
N ALA A 189 -21.87 -3.93 -3.46
CA ALA A 189 -23.26 -4.31 -3.63
C ALA A 189 -23.49 -5.76 -3.14
N PRO A 190 -24.65 -6.08 -2.51
CA PRO A 190 -24.89 -7.43 -1.97
C PRO A 190 -24.68 -8.56 -2.99
N GLU A 191 -25.16 -8.40 -4.20
CA GLU A 191 -24.98 -9.37 -5.27
C GLU A 191 -23.52 -9.50 -5.73
N THR A 192 -22.71 -8.43 -5.57
CA THR A 192 -21.26 -8.48 -5.85
C THR A 192 -20.53 -9.22 -4.72
N VAL A 193 -20.94 -9.02 -3.46
CA VAL A 193 -20.43 -9.79 -2.32
C VAL A 193 -20.68 -11.29 -2.52
N GLU A 194 -21.93 -11.66 -2.86
CA GLU A 194 -22.27 -13.07 -3.07
C GLU A 194 -21.46 -13.68 -4.23
N LEU A 195 -21.31 -12.96 -5.34
CA LEU A 195 -20.48 -13.42 -6.45
C LEU A 195 -19.03 -13.61 -6.02
N CYS A 196 -18.43 -12.62 -5.34
CA CYS A 196 -17.05 -12.71 -4.88
C CYS A 196 -16.79 -13.91 -3.97
N ARG A 197 -17.74 -14.28 -3.11
CA ARG A 197 -17.64 -15.44 -2.21
C ARG A 197 -17.59 -16.79 -2.94
N THR A 198 -18.02 -16.84 -4.21
CA THR A 198 -17.99 -18.07 -5.02
C THR A 198 -16.70 -18.25 -5.81
N LEU A 199 -15.85 -17.22 -5.86
CA LEU A 199 -14.64 -17.20 -6.67
C LEU A 199 -13.41 -17.54 -5.83
N SER A 200 -12.40 -18.18 -6.46
CA SER A 200 -11.10 -18.46 -5.84
C SER A 200 -10.03 -17.50 -6.35
N LEU A 201 -9.02 -17.23 -5.51
CA LEU A 201 -7.82 -16.47 -5.87
C LEU A 201 -6.64 -17.37 -6.27
N ASP A 202 -6.81 -18.69 -6.32
CA ASP A 202 -5.71 -19.66 -6.46
C ASP A 202 -5.00 -19.58 -7.82
N ASP A 203 -5.64 -18.99 -8.83
CA ASP A 203 -5.08 -18.80 -10.17
C ASP A 203 -4.30 -17.47 -10.33
N LEU A 204 -4.20 -16.66 -9.27
CA LEU A 204 -3.50 -15.38 -9.31
C LEU A 204 -2.01 -15.55 -9.01
N SER A 205 -1.19 -14.83 -9.77
CA SER A 205 0.23 -14.74 -9.48
C SER A 205 0.49 -13.86 -8.24
N ILE A 206 1.61 -14.13 -7.57
CA ILE A 206 2.06 -13.38 -6.38
C ILE A 206 2.14 -11.88 -6.68
N GLU A 207 2.67 -11.51 -7.83
CA GLU A 207 2.84 -10.11 -8.23
C GLU A 207 1.50 -9.38 -8.35
N ARG A 208 0.48 -10.05 -8.91
CA ARG A 208 -0.87 -9.47 -9.03
C ARG A 208 -1.53 -9.30 -7.66
N LEU A 209 -1.40 -10.29 -6.79
CA LEU A 209 -1.88 -10.21 -5.40
C LEU A 209 -1.22 -9.03 -4.68
N PHE A 210 0.11 -8.98 -4.71
CA PHE A 210 0.89 -7.94 -4.04
C PHE A 210 0.54 -6.52 -4.51
N GLU A 211 0.38 -6.31 -5.83
CA GLU A 211 0.03 -5.00 -6.38
C GLU A 211 -1.35 -4.52 -5.90
N GLU A 212 -2.34 -5.38 -5.72
CA GLU A 212 -3.64 -4.96 -5.18
C GLU A 212 -3.59 -4.67 -3.68
N PHE A 213 -2.86 -5.47 -2.87
CA PHE A 213 -2.61 -5.14 -1.47
C PHE A 213 -1.86 -3.81 -1.34
N LYS A 214 -0.84 -3.58 -2.15
CA LYS A 214 -0.09 -2.34 -2.19
C LYS A 214 -0.98 -1.14 -2.53
N LYS A 215 -1.85 -1.26 -3.54
CA LYS A 215 -2.82 -0.22 -3.89
C LYS A 215 -3.83 0.03 -2.77
N TRP A 216 -4.33 -1.00 -2.10
CA TRP A 216 -5.23 -0.88 -0.96
C TRP A 216 -4.60 -0.05 0.16
N LEU A 217 -3.36 -0.36 0.51
CA LEU A 217 -2.69 0.22 1.66
C LEU A 217 -2.01 1.58 1.38
N LEU A 218 -1.53 1.82 0.14
CA LEU A 218 -0.72 2.99 -0.17
C LEU A 218 -1.44 4.09 -0.96
N LYS A 219 -2.54 3.77 -1.67
CA LYS A 219 -3.32 4.83 -2.34
C LYS A 219 -4.11 5.64 -1.31
N PRO A 220 -4.32 6.96 -1.55
CA PRO A 220 -5.15 7.78 -0.66
C PRO A 220 -6.55 7.20 -0.51
N GLY A 221 -7.05 7.18 0.73
CA GLY A 221 -8.37 6.65 1.05
C GLY A 221 -8.49 6.26 2.53
N ARG A 222 -9.48 5.44 2.83
CA ARG A 222 -9.74 4.87 4.15
C ARG A 222 -9.54 3.35 4.13
N PRO A 223 -8.35 2.86 4.51
CA PRO A 223 -8.04 1.43 4.46
C PRO A 223 -9.00 0.55 5.27
N SER A 224 -9.61 1.08 6.35
CA SER A 224 -10.64 0.37 7.12
C SER A 224 -11.86 -0.04 6.29
N LEU A 225 -12.26 0.75 5.29
CA LEU A 225 -13.35 0.38 4.38
C LEU A 225 -12.95 -0.76 3.45
N GLY A 226 -11.68 -0.81 3.04
CA GLY A 226 -11.12 -1.97 2.35
C GLY A 226 -11.13 -3.22 3.25
N LEU A 227 -10.75 -3.09 4.52
CA LEU A 227 -10.84 -4.18 5.49
C LEU A 227 -12.28 -4.68 5.66
N ARG A 228 -13.26 -3.77 5.71
CA ARG A 228 -14.66 -4.15 5.74
C ARG A 228 -15.07 -4.97 4.51
N ALA A 229 -14.73 -4.49 3.31
CA ALA A 229 -15.00 -5.23 2.07
C ALA A 229 -14.29 -6.60 2.06
N PHE A 230 -13.04 -6.68 2.55
CA PHE A 230 -12.28 -7.92 2.71
C PHE A 230 -13.01 -8.95 3.58
N LEU A 231 -13.59 -8.51 4.69
CA LEU A 231 -14.37 -9.36 5.59
C LEU A 231 -15.75 -9.73 5.01
N ASP A 232 -16.42 -8.78 4.37
CA ASP A 232 -17.74 -9.02 3.76
C ASP A 232 -17.66 -10.14 2.70
N ILE A 233 -16.57 -10.23 1.96
CA ILE A 233 -16.34 -11.27 0.95
C ILE A 233 -15.58 -12.50 1.46
N ARG A 234 -15.34 -12.60 2.77
CA ARG A 234 -14.70 -13.76 3.44
C ARG A 234 -13.25 -14.02 3.05
N LEU A 235 -12.49 -12.98 2.72
CA LEU A 235 -11.06 -13.13 2.42
C LEU A 235 -10.23 -13.45 3.67
N ASP A 236 -10.74 -13.22 4.87
CA ASP A 236 -10.16 -13.70 6.14
C ASP A 236 -10.02 -15.23 6.18
N GLY A 237 -10.91 -15.97 5.52
CA GLY A 237 -10.77 -17.40 5.33
C GLY A 237 -9.69 -17.81 4.33
N TYR A 238 -9.48 -16.98 3.30
CA TYR A 238 -8.42 -17.21 2.29
C TYR A 238 -7.03 -16.77 2.78
N PHE A 239 -6.97 -15.70 3.58
CA PHE A 239 -5.75 -15.16 4.21
C PHE A 239 -5.85 -15.27 5.75
N PRO A 240 -5.86 -16.51 6.33
CA PRO A 240 -5.99 -16.71 7.78
C PRO A 240 -4.79 -16.18 8.57
N GLU A 241 -3.72 -15.79 7.87
CA GLU A 241 -2.57 -15.13 8.46
C GLU A 241 -2.89 -13.70 8.91
N ILE A 242 -3.84 -13.00 8.26
CA ILE A 242 -4.32 -11.67 8.68
C ILE A 242 -5.34 -11.88 9.80
N ARG A 243 -5.06 -11.34 10.98
CA ARG A 243 -5.88 -11.52 12.19
C ARG A 243 -6.35 -10.18 12.75
N PRO A 244 -7.49 -10.16 13.44
CA PRO A 244 -7.94 -8.97 14.14
C PRO A 244 -6.90 -8.55 15.19
N PHE A 245 -6.80 -7.25 15.44
CA PHE A 245 -5.97 -6.72 16.52
C PHE A 245 -6.69 -6.93 17.86
N GLU A 246 -6.07 -7.64 18.79
CA GLU A 246 -6.67 -8.01 20.09
C GLU A 246 -8.11 -8.55 19.97
N GLY A 247 -8.35 -9.40 18.98
CA GLY A 247 -9.66 -9.98 18.72
C GLY A 247 -10.67 -9.04 18.07
N SER A 248 -10.29 -7.78 17.76
CA SER A 248 -11.15 -6.77 17.17
C SER A 248 -10.71 -6.37 15.75
N TRP A 249 -11.57 -6.62 14.76
CA TRP A 249 -11.40 -6.11 13.39
C TRP A 249 -11.57 -4.59 13.29
N GLU A 250 -12.39 -4.01 14.19
CA GLU A 250 -12.60 -2.56 14.27
C GLU A 250 -11.32 -1.86 14.76
N ALA A 251 -10.65 -2.44 15.77
CA ALA A 251 -9.36 -1.93 16.23
C ALA A 251 -8.30 -1.98 15.12
N LEU A 252 -8.22 -3.09 14.37
CA LEU A 252 -7.34 -3.18 13.20
C LEU A 252 -7.68 -2.12 12.14
N GLY A 253 -8.96 -1.89 11.87
CA GLY A 253 -9.42 -0.83 10.97
C GLY A 253 -8.97 0.56 11.43
N GLY A 254 -9.04 0.85 12.73
CA GLY A 254 -8.54 2.08 13.33
C GLY A 254 -7.04 2.28 13.16
N ILE A 255 -6.26 1.21 13.36
CA ILE A 255 -4.80 1.19 13.12
C ILE A 255 -4.49 1.53 11.65
N LEU A 256 -5.22 0.91 10.71
CA LEU A 256 -5.04 1.13 9.28
C LEU A 256 -5.37 2.57 8.85
N ASP A 257 -6.45 3.14 9.35
CA ASP A 257 -6.82 4.53 9.04
C ASP A 257 -5.79 5.51 9.63
N LYS A 258 -5.33 5.26 10.86
CA LYS A 258 -4.30 6.09 11.49
C LYS A 258 -2.94 5.96 10.77
N MET A 259 -2.58 4.76 10.33
CA MET A 259 -1.41 4.56 9.48
C MET A 259 -1.50 5.40 8.20
N ALA A 260 -2.65 5.42 7.53
CA ALA A 260 -2.82 6.18 6.29
C ALA A 260 -2.66 7.69 6.52
N GLU A 261 -3.13 8.22 7.67
CA GLU A 261 -2.89 9.62 8.07
C GLU A 261 -1.40 9.90 8.29
N LEU A 262 -0.73 9.07 9.10
CA LEU A 262 0.67 9.30 9.51
C LEU A 262 1.68 9.06 8.37
N ARG A 263 1.37 8.14 7.45
CA ARG A 263 2.25 7.77 6.33
C ARG A 263 2.65 8.94 5.45
N ASP A 264 1.74 9.86 5.23
CA ASP A 264 1.91 10.98 4.29
C ASP A 264 2.17 12.32 5.02
N LEU A 265 2.20 12.32 6.37
CA LEU A 265 2.53 13.50 7.16
C LEU A 265 4.05 13.72 7.24
N ASN A 266 4.44 14.99 7.12
CA ASN A 266 5.80 15.47 7.42
C ASN A 266 5.79 16.12 8.80
N GLU A 267 5.71 15.30 9.88
CA GLU A 267 5.64 15.82 11.24
C GLU A 267 7.04 16.11 11.84
N GLY A 268 7.17 17.27 12.48
CA GLY A 268 8.19 17.56 13.49
C GLY A 268 9.64 17.57 13.03
N GLY A 269 9.93 17.87 11.75
CA GLY A 269 11.31 17.98 11.26
C GLY A 269 12.04 16.65 11.03
N ALA A 270 11.37 15.51 11.16
CA ALA A 270 11.89 14.22 10.71
C ALA A 270 11.85 14.14 9.17
N ALA A 271 12.82 13.43 8.57
CA ALA A 271 12.78 13.18 7.15
C ALA A 271 11.49 12.43 6.75
N PRO A 272 10.89 12.71 5.58
CA PRO A 272 9.72 11.96 5.11
C PRO A 272 10.06 10.47 4.99
N LEU A 273 9.04 9.61 5.09
CA LEU A 273 9.22 8.18 4.83
C LEU A 273 9.62 7.95 3.38
N THR A 274 10.61 7.12 3.16
CA THR A 274 10.92 6.58 1.83
C THR A 274 9.79 5.68 1.35
N ASP A 275 9.72 5.38 0.06
CA ASP A 275 8.69 4.48 -0.49
C ASP A 275 8.75 3.09 0.14
N SER A 276 9.96 2.56 0.41
CA SER A 276 10.13 1.30 1.15
C SER A 276 9.58 1.39 2.57
N GLN A 277 9.91 2.45 3.32
CA GLN A 277 9.41 2.66 4.68
C GLN A 277 7.89 2.85 4.72
N LYS A 278 7.30 3.54 3.75
CA LYS A 278 5.83 3.64 3.62
C LYS A 278 5.19 2.27 3.45
N MET A 279 5.80 1.41 2.65
CA MET A 279 5.32 0.06 2.41
C MET A 279 5.49 -0.82 3.64
N GLU A 280 6.65 -0.79 4.29
CA GLU A 280 6.94 -1.50 5.55
C GLU A 280 5.95 -1.11 6.65
N PHE A 281 5.70 0.18 6.83
CA PHE A 281 4.74 0.70 7.80
C PHE A 281 3.31 0.25 7.49
N ALA A 282 2.91 0.31 6.22
CA ALA A 282 1.57 -0.06 5.80
C ALA A 282 1.28 -1.56 5.98
N PHE A 283 2.24 -2.44 5.63
CA PHE A 283 2.12 -3.88 5.86
C PHE A 283 2.22 -4.23 7.35
N ALA A 284 3.05 -3.53 8.14
CA ALA A 284 3.08 -3.70 9.58
C ALA A 284 1.73 -3.33 10.22
N ALA A 285 1.09 -2.25 9.79
CA ALA A 285 -0.24 -1.86 10.27
C ALA A 285 -1.31 -2.91 9.92
N LEU A 286 -1.31 -3.46 8.70
CA LEU A 286 -2.23 -4.54 8.30
C LEU A 286 -2.06 -5.80 9.16
N LEU A 287 -0.83 -6.10 9.52
CA LEU A 287 -0.46 -7.31 10.25
C LEU A 287 -0.28 -7.09 11.75
N ALA A 288 -0.76 -5.96 12.30
CA ALA A 288 -0.59 -5.61 13.71
C ALA A 288 -1.14 -6.68 14.67
N GLY A 289 -2.23 -7.37 14.31
CA GLY A 289 -2.77 -8.52 15.06
C GLY A 289 -2.13 -9.87 14.72
N SER A 290 -1.10 -9.90 13.88
CA SER A 290 -0.60 -11.10 13.18
C SER A 290 0.90 -11.33 13.36
N ALA A 291 1.51 -10.87 14.45
CA ALA A 291 2.96 -10.93 14.64
C ALA A 291 3.52 -12.35 14.36
N GLY A 292 2.91 -13.39 14.92
CA GLY A 292 3.35 -14.78 14.76
C GLY A 292 3.08 -15.41 13.39
N THR A 293 2.31 -14.76 12.50
CA THR A 293 1.96 -15.26 11.15
C THR A 293 2.38 -14.29 10.04
N SER A 294 2.94 -13.14 10.40
CA SER A 294 3.29 -12.06 9.48
C SER A 294 4.27 -12.50 8.39
N LEU A 295 5.32 -13.23 8.75
CA LEU A 295 6.30 -13.74 7.78
C LEU A 295 5.63 -14.68 6.77
N LYS A 296 4.80 -15.63 7.23
CA LYS A 296 4.09 -16.58 6.38
C LYS A 296 3.16 -15.86 5.38
N PHE A 297 2.45 -14.83 5.83
CA PHE A 297 1.63 -14.01 4.94
C PHE A 297 2.47 -13.31 3.86
N LEU A 298 3.56 -12.65 4.27
CA LEU A 298 4.42 -11.92 3.34
C LEU A 298 5.07 -12.86 2.30
N GLU A 299 5.61 -14.01 2.71
CA GLU A 299 6.15 -15.03 1.80
C GLU A 299 5.12 -15.53 0.77
N ARG A 300 3.85 -15.53 1.15
CA ARG A 300 2.74 -15.94 0.27
C ARG A 300 2.40 -14.90 -0.80
N ILE A 301 2.62 -13.61 -0.53
CA ILE A 301 2.17 -12.54 -1.42
C ILE A 301 3.28 -11.73 -2.07
N THR A 302 4.53 -11.85 -1.61
CA THR A 302 5.62 -11.01 -2.14
C THR A 302 6.99 -11.65 -2.00
N ASN A 303 7.91 -11.23 -2.89
CA ASN A 303 9.35 -11.54 -2.82
C ASN A 303 10.17 -10.30 -2.37
N GLU A 304 9.53 -9.22 -1.90
CA GLU A 304 10.21 -8.00 -1.47
C GLU A 304 11.01 -8.24 -0.18
N VAL A 305 12.32 -8.38 -0.33
CA VAL A 305 13.25 -8.76 0.74
C VAL A 305 13.17 -7.80 1.94
N HIS A 306 12.95 -6.51 1.70
CA HIS A 306 12.87 -5.51 2.77
C HIS A 306 11.62 -5.74 3.65
N LEU A 307 10.47 -6.10 3.08
CA LEU A 307 9.26 -6.44 3.85
C LEU A 307 9.48 -7.69 4.71
N LEU A 308 10.07 -8.74 4.14
CA LEU A 308 10.35 -9.99 4.84
C LEU A 308 11.33 -9.82 6.00
N LYS A 309 12.26 -8.86 5.91
CA LYS A 309 13.27 -8.60 6.94
C LYS A 309 12.83 -7.60 8.00
N VAL A 310 12.02 -6.61 7.64
CA VAL A 310 11.68 -5.47 8.53
C VAL A 310 10.36 -5.70 9.27
N VAL A 311 9.32 -6.15 8.57
CA VAL A 311 7.97 -6.22 9.15
C VAL A 311 7.85 -7.23 10.31
N PRO A 312 8.33 -8.50 10.20
CA PRO A 312 8.18 -9.46 11.29
C PRO A 312 8.85 -9.04 12.60
N PRO A 313 10.14 -8.62 12.65
CA PRO A 313 10.77 -8.20 13.89
C PRO A 313 10.18 -6.90 14.45
N LEU A 314 9.66 -6.00 13.57
CA LEU A 314 8.94 -4.81 14.00
C LEU A 314 7.66 -5.17 14.73
N LEU A 315 6.86 -6.09 14.19
CA LEU A 315 5.60 -6.56 14.80
C LEU A 315 5.82 -7.34 16.10
N GLU A 316 6.82 -8.23 16.11
CA GLU A 316 7.21 -8.94 17.33
C GLU A 316 7.52 -7.93 18.45
N THR A 317 8.32 -6.91 18.13
CA THR A 317 8.66 -5.85 19.07
C THR A 317 7.44 -5.04 19.48
N PHE A 318 6.60 -4.63 18.52
CA PHE A 318 5.38 -3.86 18.79
C PHE A 318 4.46 -4.57 19.77
N CYS A 319 4.25 -5.89 19.62
CA CYS A 319 3.37 -6.66 20.48
C CYS A 319 3.96 -6.99 21.86
N THR A 320 5.29 -6.94 22.01
CA THR A 320 5.98 -7.28 23.28
C THR A 320 6.61 -6.05 23.97
N LEU A 321 6.37 -4.85 23.44
CA LEU A 321 6.96 -3.64 23.94
C LEU A 321 6.41 -3.28 25.32
N ASP A 322 7.30 -3.17 26.30
CA ASP A 322 6.98 -2.66 27.63
C ASP A 322 7.13 -1.14 27.68
N SER A 323 6.16 -0.45 28.26
CA SER A 323 6.19 1.00 28.42
C SER A 323 7.38 1.50 29.27
N ALA A 324 7.93 0.68 30.16
CA ALA A 324 9.12 0.99 30.95
C ALA A 324 10.38 1.19 30.11
N ILE A 325 10.41 0.72 28.85
CA ILE A 325 11.59 0.82 27.97
C ILE A 325 12.07 2.26 27.75
N VAL A 326 11.17 3.25 27.83
CA VAL A 326 11.53 4.66 27.65
C VAL A 326 12.47 5.20 28.73
N HIS A 327 12.62 4.47 29.86
CA HIS A 327 13.53 4.77 30.95
C HIS A 327 14.83 3.98 30.90
N ASP A 328 14.97 3.05 29.92
CA ASP A 328 16.15 2.19 29.73
C ASP A 328 16.86 2.55 28.41
N ALA A 329 17.78 3.50 28.46
CA ALA A 329 18.54 3.93 27.30
C ALA A 329 19.36 2.79 26.64
N PRO A 330 20.03 1.89 27.39
CA PRO A 330 20.64 0.69 26.82
C PRO A 330 19.68 -0.21 26.05
N ALA A 331 18.50 -0.47 26.59
CA ALA A 331 17.47 -1.28 25.91
C ALA A 331 16.97 -0.60 24.65
N LEU A 332 16.73 0.71 24.66
CA LEU A 332 16.37 1.49 23.46
C LEU A 332 17.43 1.42 22.37
N ARG A 333 18.73 1.52 22.74
CA ARG A 333 19.83 1.40 21.75
C ARG A 333 19.88 0.01 21.13
N ARG A 334 19.73 -1.06 21.92
CA ARG A 334 19.66 -2.44 21.40
C ARG A 334 18.46 -2.64 20.51
N LEU A 335 17.32 -2.06 20.88
CA LEU A 335 16.11 -2.11 20.07
C LEU A 335 16.31 -1.40 18.71
N ALA A 336 16.96 -0.24 18.72
CA ALA A 336 17.31 0.46 17.49
C ALA A 336 18.26 -0.36 16.60
N VAL A 337 19.20 -1.11 17.18
CA VAL A 337 20.06 -2.05 16.44
C VAL A 337 19.24 -3.18 15.81
N LYS A 338 18.31 -3.78 16.58
CA LYS A 338 17.41 -4.85 16.10
C LYS A 338 16.57 -4.38 14.90
N LEU A 339 16.06 -3.14 14.94
CA LEU A 339 15.09 -2.62 13.96
C LEU A 339 15.71 -1.73 12.86
N GLY A 340 17.01 -1.40 12.95
CA GLY A 340 17.66 -0.47 12.03
C GLY A 340 17.34 1.01 12.28
N GLY A 341 16.67 1.32 13.40
CA GLY A 341 16.14 2.60 13.83
C GLY A 341 14.76 2.43 14.45
N LEU A 342 14.25 3.44 15.15
CA LEU A 342 12.98 3.34 15.88
C LEU A 342 11.80 4.03 15.20
N LYS A 343 11.99 4.68 14.05
CA LYS A 343 10.97 5.49 13.38
C LYS A 343 9.67 4.72 13.10
N LEU A 344 9.78 3.55 12.47
CA LEU A 344 8.60 2.76 12.14
C LEU A 344 7.89 2.22 13.39
N LEU A 345 8.66 1.87 14.43
CA LEU A 345 8.08 1.46 15.72
C LEU A 345 7.31 2.61 16.36
N CYS A 346 7.90 3.82 16.43
CA CYS A 346 7.22 5.01 16.97
C CYS A 346 5.91 5.31 16.21
N LEU A 347 5.93 5.21 14.89
CA LEU A 347 4.72 5.40 14.07
C LEU A 347 3.68 4.32 14.32
N LEU A 348 4.08 3.06 14.44
CA LEU A 348 3.15 1.95 14.68
C LEU A 348 2.52 2.05 16.09
N VAL A 349 3.31 2.44 17.09
CA VAL A 349 2.83 2.72 18.45
C VAL A 349 1.80 3.85 18.47
N LYS A 350 2.00 4.91 17.65
CA LYS A 350 1.01 5.99 17.48
C LYS A 350 -0.32 5.51 16.86
N CYS A 351 -0.31 4.38 16.14
CA CYS A 351 -1.51 3.80 15.57
C CYS A 351 -2.28 2.91 16.54
N ALA A 352 -1.65 2.45 17.62
CA ALA A 352 -2.28 1.54 18.58
C ALA A 352 -3.51 2.19 19.25
N PRO A 353 -4.56 1.40 19.58
CA PRO A 353 -5.73 1.88 20.30
C PRO A 353 -5.33 2.49 21.67
N ARG A 354 -6.12 3.45 22.14
CA ARG A 354 -5.89 4.08 23.46
C ARG A 354 -5.91 3.00 24.56
N GLY A 355 -4.95 3.03 25.45
CA GLY A 355 -4.83 2.11 26.57
C GLY A 355 -4.03 0.83 26.27
N PHE A 356 -3.64 0.55 25.03
CA PHE A 356 -2.87 -0.65 24.67
C PHE A 356 -1.55 -0.78 25.44
N TYR A 357 -0.85 0.33 25.64
CA TYR A 357 0.38 0.40 26.42
C TYR A 357 0.17 1.01 27.85
N ALA A 358 -1.07 1.09 28.32
CA ALA A 358 -1.33 1.53 29.69
C ALA A 358 -0.87 0.44 30.66
N CYS A 359 0.02 0.79 31.59
CA CYS A 359 0.43 -0.11 32.65
C CYS A 359 -0.76 -0.36 33.58
N GLU A 360 -1.25 -1.61 33.67
CA GLU A 360 -2.23 -2.00 34.67
C GLU A 360 -1.58 -1.95 36.06
N SER A 361 -1.80 -0.85 36.75
CA SER A 361 -1.67 -0.78 38.21
C SER A 361 -3.05 -0.98 38.85
N THR A 362 -3.61 -2.18 38.76
CA THR A 362 -4.60 -2.67 39.76
C THR A 362 -4.83 -4.15 39.54
N GLY A 363 -4.69 -4.93 40.62
CA GLY A 363 -4.96 -6.35 40.64
C GLY A 363 -6.43 -6.64 40.40
N GLY A 364 -6.67 -7.75 39.73
CA GLY A 364 -7.98 -8.36 39.69
C GLY A 364 -8.27 -9.09 38.38
N THR A 365 -8.03 -10.40 38.37
CA THR A 365 -8.70 -11.49 37.68
C THR A 365 -8.55 -11.66 36.17
N ASP A 366 -7.79 -12.70 35.83
CA ASP A 366 -7.95 -13.68 34.77
C ASP A 366 -8.19 -13.21 33.33
N PHE A 367 -7.10 -13.06 32.57
CA PHE A 367 -7.05 -13.59 31.20
C PHE A 367 -5.72 -14.28 30.94
N ALA A 368 -5.83 -15.50 30.49
CA ALA A 368 -4.88 -16.56 30.29
C ALA A 368 -3.40 -16.18 30.05
N THR A 369 -2.62 -16.46 31.08
CA THR A 369 -1.27 -16.99 31.14
C THR A 369 -0.64 -17.42 29.79
N THR A 370 0.45 -16.75 29.39
CA THR A 370 1.67 -17.48 29.06
C THR A 370 2.91 -16.62 29.39
N GLN A 371 3.53 -16.99 30.49
CA GLN A 371 4.95 -16.90 30.86
C GLN A 371 5.75 -15.62 30.59
N ASN A 372 5.96 -14.81 31.63
CA ASN A 372 7.29 -14.68 32.24
C ASN A 372 7.20 -13.89 33.54
N SER A 373 7.02 -14.60 34.64
CA SER A 373 7.27 -14.10 35.99
C SER A 373 8.77 -14.12 36.24
N ASN A 374 9.40 -12.97 36.22
CA ASN A 374 10.60 -12.67 37.03
C ASN A 374 11.02 -11.23 36.73
N PHE A 375 10.44 -10.29 37.44
CA PHE A 375 11.15 -9.08 37.91
C PHE A 375 10.29 -8.44 38.98
N ALA A 376 10.69 -8.73 40.22
CA ALA A 376 10.07 -8.14 41.39
C ALA A 376 10.70 -6.77 41.69
N THR A 377 9.78 -5.83 42.06
CA THR A 377 9.98 -4.69 42.97
C THR A 377 11.07 -3.68 42.68
N ALA A 378 10.66 -2.58 42.02
CA ALA A 378 11.17 -1.25 42.37
C ALA A 378 9.96 -0.35 42.69
N GLN A 379 9.83 0.03 43.94
CA GLN A 379 8.88 1.02 44.42
C GLN A 379 9.21 2.39 43.82
N ASN A 380 8.31 2.95 43.01
CA ASN A 380 8.16 4.37 42.83
C ASN A 380 6.72 4.70 42.45
N SER A 381 6.07 5.46 43.31
CA SER A 381 4.65 5.84 43.33
C SER A 381 4.22 6.90 42.31
N ASP A 382 4.97 7.13 41.23
CA ASP A 382 4.67 8.14 40.19
C ASP A 382 4.25 7.56 38.82
N PHE A 383 3.96 6.26 38.74
CA PHE A 383 3.49 5.61 37.52
C PHE A 383 1.97 5.69 37.39
N ALA A 384 1.41 6.87 37.48
CA ALA A 384 0.00 7.07 37.15
C ALA A 384 -0.16 7.21 35.65
N THR A 385 -0.65 6.13 35.01
CA THR A 385 -1.46 6.13 33.79
C THR A 385 -0.94 6.99 32.62
N LEU A 386 0.19 6.62 32.00
CA LEU A 386 0.51 7.10 30.66
C LEU A 386 -0.54 6.53 29.68
N GLN A 387 -1.34 7.42 29.09
CA GLN A 387 -2.20 7.03 27.95
C GLN A 387 -1.32 6.71 26.74
N ASN A 388 -1.74 5.88 25.79
CA ASN A 388 -0.94 5.52 24.61
C ASN A 388 -0.37 6.71 23.86
N THR A 389 -1.12 7.83 23.80
CA THR A 389 -0.64 9.08 23.19
C THR A 389 0.57 9.64 23.92
N ASP A 390 0.61 9.50 25.24
CA ASP A 390 1.72 9.96 26.06
C ASP A 390 2.93 9.03 25.89
N PHE A 391 2.70 7.71 25.90
CA PHE A 391 3.77 6.72 25.66
C PHE A 391 4.40 6.89 24.27
N ALA A 392 3.59 7.01 23.21
CA ALA A 392 4.08 7.22 21.85
C ALA A 392 4.91 8.50 21.73
N ALA A 393 4.47 9.59 22.38
CA ALA A 393 5.19 10.86 22.39
C ALA A 393 6.51 10.75 23.15
N VAL A 394 6.52 10.08 24.31
CA VAL A 394 7.73 9.88 25.11
C VAL A 394 8.72 8.98 24.38
N LEU A 395 8.26 7.91 23.75
CA LEU A 395 9.12 7.02 22.96
C LEU A 395 9.77 7.77 21.79
N ASP A 396 8.99 8.56 21.03
CA ASP A 396 9.51 9.39 19.94
C ASP A 396 10.53 10.43 20.45
N ALA A 397 10.23 11.11 21.56
CA ALA A 397 11.13 12.08 22.15
C ALA A 397 12.44 11.44 22.58
N LYS A 398 12.41 10.28 23.24
CA LYS A 398 13.61 9.53 23.66
C LYS A 398 14.39 8.99 22.47
N ALA A 399 13.72 8.51 21.44
CA ALA A 399 14.37 8.08 20.20
C ALA A 399 15.14 9.25 19.53
N ARG A 400 14.57 10.46 19.55
CA ARG A 400 15.25 11.67 19.04
C ARG A 400 16.39 12.11 19.95
N GLU A 401 16.18 12.15 21.27
CA GLU A 401 17.20 12.53 22.26
C GLU A 401 18.47 11.68 22.10
N TYR A 402 18.31 10.39 21.87
CA TYR A 402 19.44 9.47 21.71
C TYR A 402 19.91 9.27 20.26
N GLY A 403 19.32 9.98 19.29
CA GLY A 403 19.67 9.87 17.86
C GLY A 403 19.31 8.51 17.24
N LEU A 404 18.30 7.82 17.79
CA LEU A 404 17.90 6.45 17.42
C LEU A 404 16.73 6.40 16.43
N LEU A 405 16.16 7.54 16.07
CA LEU A 405 14.92 7.57 15.28
C LEU A 405 15.16 7.05 13.87
N GLU A 406 16.14 7.61 13.16
CA GLU A 406 16.37 7.35 11.73
C GLU A 406 17.35 6.20 11.49
N VAL A 407 18.30 6.01 12.38
CA VAL A 407 19.40 5.04 12.19
C VAL A 407 19.72 4.31 13.48
N ALA A 408 20.20 3.07 13.34
CA ALA A 408 20.75 2.33 14.46
C ALA A 408 22.15 2.86 14.85
N PRO A 409 22.54 2.76 16.13
CA PRO A 409 23.91 3.01 16.56
C PRO A 409 24.89 2.16 15.77
N GLN A 410 25.98 2.78 15.33
CA GLN A 410 27.09 2.07 14.66
C GLN A 410 28.25 1.90 15.64
N PRO A 411 29.01 0.80 15.59
CA PRO A 411 30.18 0.59 16.45
C PRO A 411 31.20 1.72 16.26
N TYR A 412 31.65 2.31 17.35
CA TYR A 412 32.77 3.26 17.33
C TYR A 412 34.08 2.58 16.96
N LEU A 413 34.30 1.34 17.44
CA LEU A 413 35.51 0.55 17.13
C LEU A 413 35.33 -0.19 15.81
N THR A 414 36.22 0.03 14.86
CA THR A 414 36.22 -0.63 13.55
C THR A 414 37.36 -1.62 13.41
N GLY A 415 37.23 -2.58 12.48
CA GLY A 415 38.29 -3.53 12.18
C GLY A 415 39.60 -2.86 11.76
N LYS A 416 39.53 -1.74 11.02
CA LYS A 416 40.71 -0.96 10.62
C LYS A 416 41.46 -0.42 11.84
N MET A 417 40.76 0.15 12.80
CA MET A 417 41.37 0.67 14.03
C MET A 417 42.12 -0.43 14.81
N LEU A 418 41.58 -1.63 14.88
CA LEU A 418 42.20 -2.76 15.54
C LEU A 418 43.47 -3.27 14.78
N LEU A 419 43.45 -3.25 13.46
CA LEU A 419 44.63 -3.56 12.64
C LEU A 419 45.73 -2.52 12.86
N ASP A 420 45.37 -1.23 12.94
CA ASP A 420 46.32 -0.14 13.23
C ASP A 420 46.91 -0.24 14.66
N LEU A 421 46.22 -0.92 15.57
CA LEU A 421 46.71 -1.28 16.91
C LEU A 421 47.55 -2.55 16.95
N GLY A 422 47.81 -3.18 15.79
CA GLY A 422 48.69 -4.37 15.68
C GLY A 422 47.95 -5.70 15.78
N GLN A 423 46.60 -5.70 15.84
CA GLN A 423 45.87 -6.95 15.81
C GLN A 423 45.95 -7.63 14.43
N LYS A 424 45.96 -8.96 14.42
CA LYS A 424 45.97 -9.74 13.17
C LYS A 424 44.51 -9.96 12.70
N PRO A 425 44.28 -9.99 11.36
CA PRO A 425 43.00 -10.38 10.82
C PRO A 425 42.55 -11.76 11.33
N GLY A 426 41.31 -11.86 11.83
CA GLY A 426 40.79 -13.14 12.33
C GLY A 426 39.52 -12.98 13.17
N LYS A 427 39.03 -14.11 13.68
CA LYS A 427 37.76 -14.16 14.46
C LYS A 427 37.80 -13.28 15.70
N GLN A 428 38.97 -13.16 16.35
CA GLN A 428 39.19 -12.36 17.55
C GLN A 428 38.87 -10.86 17.31
N LEU A 429 39.14 -10.34 16.10
CA LEU A 429 38.82 -8.98 15.73
C LEU A 429 37.30 -8.69 15.87
N GLY A 430 36.47 -9.60 15.36
CA GLY A 430 35.02 -9.50 15.46
C GLY A 430 34.51 -9.58 16.90
N GLU A 431 35.14 -10.42 17.72
CA GLU A 431 34.79 -10.58 19.14
C GLU A 431 35.08 -9.29 19.94
N ILE A 432 36.24 -8.65 19.69
CA ILE A 432 36.62 -7.38 20.33
C ILE A 432 35.65 -6.25 19.90
N ILE A 433 35.35 -6.15 18.60
CA ILE A 433 34.38 -5.15 18.10
C ILE A 433 33.02 -5.35 18.75
N LYS A 434 32.53 -6.59 18.81
CA LYS A 434 31.25 -6.92 19.43
C LYS A 434 31.23 -6.58 20.93
N ALA A 435 32.29 -6.90 21.67
CA ALA A 435 32.37 -6.59 23.10
C ALA A 435 32.43 -5.07 23.35
N SER A 436 33.19 -4.32 22.55
CA SER A 436 33.21 -2.86 22.59
C SER A 436 31.84 -2.26 22.28
N PHE A 437 31.14 -2.81 21.30
CA PHE A 437 29.81 -2.32 20.91
C PHE A 437 28.77 -2.55 22.00
N GLU A 438 28.80 -3.68 22.72
CA GLU A 438 27.92 -3.90 23.87
C GLU A 438 28.17 -2.85 24.98
N LEU A 439 29.42 -2.50 25.26
CA LEU A 439 29.76 -1.44 26.22
C LEU A 439 29.28 -0.06 25.72
N GLN A 440 29.33 0.20 24.43
CA GLN A 440 28.76 1.40 23.81
C GLN A 440 27.24 1.44 23.97
N LEU A 441 26.54 0.33 23.73
CA LEU A 441 25.09 0.23 23.92
C LEU A 441 24.70 0.48 25.39
N ASP A 442 25.51 0.00 26.35
CA ASP A 442 25.38 0.27 27.78
C ASP A 442 25.69 1.74 28.16
N GLY A 443 26.29 2.54 27.26
CA GLY A 443 26.72 3.89 27.53
C GLY A 443 28.03 4.00 28.33
N LYS A 444 28.77 2.89 28.46
CA LYS A 444 30.08 2.83 29.12
C LYS A 444 31.22 3.31 28.23
N ILE A 445 31.00 3.26 26.91
CA ILE A 445 31.86 3.79 25.85
C ILE A 445 31.03 4.81 25.09
N THR A 446 31.47 6.07 25.03
CA THR A 446 30.70 7.18 24.46
C THR A 446 31.39 7.81 23.25
N SER A 447 32.66 7.40 22.96
CA SER A 447 33.43 7.94 21.84
C SER A 447 34.35 6.87 21.22
N ALA A 448 34.86 7.16 20.02
CA ALA A 448 35.83 6.30 19.33
C ALA A 448 37.16 6.25 20.10
N GLU A 449 37.55 7.34 20.75
CA GLU A 449 38.76 7.43 21.59
C GLU A 449 38.66 6.47 22.78
N GLU A 450 37.52 6.48 23.49
CA GLU A 450 37.28 5.58 24.62
C GLU A 450 37.24 4.11 24.15
N ALA A 451 36.66 3.83 22.98
CA ALA A 451 36.64 2.49 22.39
C ALA A 451 38.06 1.97 22.08
N ILE A 452 38.93 2.85 21.55
CA ILE A 452 40.33 2.53 21.28
C ILE A 452 41.10 2.31 22.57
N ALA A 453 40.89 3.20 23.60
CA ALA A 453 41.55 3.06 24.89
C ALA A 453 41.17 1.73 25.57
N TRP A 454 39.90 1.38 25.56
CA TRP A 454 39.41 0.11 26.07
C TRP A 454 40.03 -1.08 25.29
N ALA A 455 40.06 -1.01 23.95
CA ALA A 455 40.64 -2.07 23.12
C ALA A 455 42.10 -2.32 23.44
N ARG A 456 42.92 -1.27 23.69
CA ARG A 456 44.35 -1.42 24.09
C ARG A 456 44.55 -2.18 25.40
N GLY A 457 43.52 -2.17 26.29
CA GLY A 457 43.57 -2.91 27.56
C GLY A 457 43.16 -4.37 27.43
N VAL A 458 42.59 -4.78 26.30
CA VAL A 458 42.06 -6.13 26.05
C VAL A 458 42.93 -6.93 25.00
N ILE A 459 43.73 -6.18 24.23
CA ILE A 459 44.70 -6.69 23.27
C ILE A 459 46.00 -7.01 24.03
#